data_d4b35249639e12ed0ff08a5086dbe2c3
#
_entry.id   d4b35249639e12ed0ff08a5086dbe2c3
#
_cell.length_a   1.000
_cell.length_b   1.000
_cell.length_c   1.000
_cell.angle_alpha   90.00
_cell.angle_beta   90.00
_cell.angle_gamma   90.00
#
_symmetry.space_group_name_H-M   'P 1'
#
loop_
_entity.id
_entity.type
_entity.pdbx_description
1 polymer ?
#
loop_
_entity_poly.entity_id
_entity_poly.type
_entity_poly.pdbx_seq_one_letter_code
_entity_poly.pdbx_strand_id
1 'polypeptide(L)'
;MFGKLFKYDFKSNYKWYCITFAILLTLSVFMGIIAGSILRPEAMNRYSEHPLSISGVIITFYLLFLLLFSASCAVFLSNTIIIIRRFYKNVFGREGYLTWTLPVTPHQILLSKLLSAFVWTLLCMLTMFISGLVIFGIALPLVGYSFDEIFKFIGEIPDLWLWIVKYGFLNLLQILSGILFFYLAISVGQLFKKNRIMMAVLFGFLIWTVLAVLSLLLPSSFDSYGLLSLYDYSYSSSEFEQMLDGFIIIRIVFELVKIFGFYFTIYTIVKNKLHLQ
;
A
#
# COMPACT_ATOMS: atom_id res chain seq x y z
N MET A 1 13.28 -10.28 -25.05
CA MET A 1 13.48 -8.81 -24.86
C MET A 1 12.81 -8.25 -23.61
N PHE A 2 11.60 -8.68 -23.27
CA PHE A 2 10.86 -8.27 -22.06
C PHE A 2 11.68 -8.35 -20.74
N GLY A 3 12.37 -9.48 -20.47
CA GLY A 3 13.16 -9.65 -19.25
C GLY A 3 14.36 -8.69 -19.13
N LYS A 4 14.97 -8.28 -20.23
CA LYS A 4 16.04 -7.25 -20.23
C LYS A 4 15.47 -5.88 -19.84
N LEU A 5 14.32 -5.50 -20.40
CA LEU A 5 13.60 -4.26 -20.09
C LEU A 5 13.23 -4.20 -18.60
N PHE A 6 12.62 -5.26 -18.07
CA PHE A 6 12.29 -5.37 -16.67
C PHE A 6 13.51 -5.26 -15.75
N LYS A 7 14.61 -5.96 -16.09
CA LYS A 7 15.87 -5.92 -15.30
C LYS A 7 16.45 -4.51 -15.22
N TYR A 8 16.47 -3.76 -16.33
CA TYR A 8 16.96 -2.38 -16.34
C TYR A 8 16.04 -1.46 -15.54
N ASP A 9 14.73 -1.65 -15.67
CA ASP A 9 13.74 -0.90 -14.91
C ASP A 9 13.86 -1.15 -13.43
N PHE A 10 14.09 -2.38 -13.01
CA PHE A 10 14.27 -2.73 -11.62
C PHE A 10 15.58 -2.16 -11.04
N LYS A 11 16.69 -2.33 -11.75
CA LYS A 11 18.02 -1.89 -11.30
C LYS A 11 18.18 -0.37 -11.19
N SER A 12 17.40 0.41 -11.93
CA SER A 12 17.56 1.87 -11.98
C SER A 12 17.25 2.56 -10.65
N ASN A 13 16.38 2.03 -9.81
CA ASN A 13 15.90 2.67 -8.59
C ASN A 13 16.34 1.99 -7.29
N TYR A 14 17.05 0.85 -7.35
CA TYR A 14 17.34 0.04 -6.18
C TYR A 14 18.03 0.81 -5.05
N LYS A 15 18.96 1.73 -5.39
CA LYS A 15 19.69 2.52 -4.39
C LYS A 15 18.77 3.38 -3.51
N TRP A 16 17.79 4.05 -4.11
CA TRP A 16 16.82 4.85 -3.38
C TRP A 16 15.96 4.02 -2.44
N TYR A 17 15.46 2.89 -2.95
CA TYR A 17 14.67 1.98 -2.12
C TYR A 17 15.47 1.37 -0.98
N CYS A 18 16.72 0.92 -1.23
CA CYS A 18 17.58 0.40 -0.17
C CYS A 18 17.82 1.43 0.94
N ILE A 19 18.05 2.70 0.60
CA ILE A 19 18.26 3.77 1.59
C ILE A 19 16.98 3.99 2.40
N THR A 20 15.83 4.13 1.75
CA THR A 20 14.56 4.37 2.45
C THR A 20 14.17 3.19 3.35
N PHE A 21 14.41 1.95 2.91
CA PHE A 21 14.17 0.75 3.71
C PHE A 21 15.10 0.66 4.92
N ALA A 22 16.39 0.97 4.74
CA ALA A 22 17.34 1.00 5.85
C ALA A 22 16.96 2.04 6.91
N ILE A 23 16.54 3.24 6.49
CA ILE A 23 16.07 4.29 7.42
C ILE A 23 14.84 3.81 8.19
N LEU A 24 13.84 3.21 7.52
CA LEU A 24 12.63 2.75 8.18
C LEU A 24 12.94 1.64 9.19
N LEU A 25 13.77 0.66 8.83
CA LEU A 25 14.14 -0.44 9.72
C LEU A 25 14.96 0.03 10.92
N THR A 26 15.88 0.97 10.74
CA THR A 26 16.61 1.54 11.87
C THR A 26 15.68 2.29 12.84
N LEU A 27 14.74 3.08 12.32
CA LEU A 27 13.73 3.76 13.15
C LEU A 27 12.84 2.75 13.89
N SER A 28 12.48 1.62 13.27
CA SER A 28 11.67 0.59 13.93
C SER A 28 12.40 -0.09 15.09
N VAL A 29 13.72 -0.31 14.97
CA VAL A 29 14.54 -0.82 16.07
C VAL A 29 14.53 0.15 17.26
N PHE A 30 14.79 1.43 17.01
CA PHE A 30 14.74 2.44 18.08
C PHE A 30 13.36 2.52 18.72
N MET A 31 12.29 2.49 17.92
CA MET A 31 10.93 2.51 18.43
C MET A 31 10.64 1.27 19.30
N GLY A 32 11.07 0.08 18.90
CA GLY A 32 10.89 -1.16 19.65
C GLY A 32 11.59 -1.10 21.02
N ILE A 33 12.84 -0.62 21.07
CA ILE A 33 13.59 -0.48 22.33
C ILE A 33 12.91 0.52 23.26
N ILE A 34 12.52 1.69 22.76
CA ILE A 34 11.90 2.74 23.56
C ILE A 34 10.50 2.31 24.03
N ALA A 35 9.67 1.76 23.15
CA ALA A 35 8.36 1.25 23.51
C ALA A 35 8.46 0.15 24.58
N GLY A 36 9.36 -0.82 24.40
CA GLY A 36 9.57 -1.89 25.38
C GLY A 36 10.10 -1.37 26.71
N SER A 37 10.99 -0.39 26.73
CA SER A 37 11.52 0.20 27.97
C SER A 37 10.46 1.00 28.76
N ILE A 38 9.55 1.67 28.06
CA ILE A 38 8.46 2.44 28.66
C ILE A 38 7.36 1.53 29.23
N LEU A 39 7.02 0.49 28.49
CA LEU A 39 5.91 -0.41 28.85
C LEU A 39 6.29 -1.49 29.89
N ARG A 40 7.53 -1.52 30.36
CA ARG A 40 7.93 -2.45 31.42
C ARG A 40 7.09 -2.26 32.68
N PRO A 41 6.64 -3.36 33.34
CA PRO A 41 5.84 -3.27 34.57
C PRO A 41 6.52 -2.46 35.66
N GLU A 42 7.85 -2.61 35.82
CA GLU A 42 8.66 -1.86 36.79
C GLU A 42 8.69 -0.36 36.53
N ALA A 43 8.76 0.04 35.25
CA ALA A 43 8.70 1.45 34.85
C ALA A 43 7.29 1.99 35.11
N MET A 44 6.26 1.24 34.78
CA MET A 44 4.85 1.61 34.98
C MET A 44 4.53 1.85 36.46
N ASN A 45 5.07 1.02 37.39
CA ASN A 45 4.91 1.20 38.82
C ASN A 45 5.62 2.49 39.31
N ARG A 46 6.82 2.80 38.84
CA ARG A 46 7.51 4.06 39.16
C ARG A 46 6.75 5.29 38.67
N TYR A 47 6.10 5.18 37.52
CA TYR A 47 5.33 6.28 36.94
C TYR A 47 4.03 6.53 37.72
N SER A 48 3.42 5.50 38.33
CA SER A 48 2.21 5.66 39.15
C SER A 48 2.44 6.48 40.42
N GLU A 49 3.68 6.50 40.93
CA GLU A 49 4.06 7.29 42.14
C GLU A 49 4.30 8.78 41.77
N HIS A 50 4.59 9.10 40.54
CA HIS A 50 4.90 10.47 40.07
C HIS A 50 4.10 10.87 38.85
N PRO A 51 2.94 11.52 38.97
CA PRO A 51 2.05 11.84 37.85
C PRO A 51 2.67 12.74 36.77
N LEU A 52 3.65 13.57 37.12
CA LEU A 52 4.39 14.39 36.13
C LEU A 52 5.30 13.55 35.22
N SER A 53 5.77 12.39 35.68
CA SER A 53 6.57 11.49 34.86
C SER A 53 5.71 10.70 33.87
N ILE A 54 4.45 10.41 34.19
CA ILE A 54 3.50 9.74 33.30
C ILE A 54 3.26 10.60 32.04
N SER A 55 3.04 11.91 32.22
CA SER A 55 2.81 12.82 31.09
C SER A 55 4.02 12.86 30.14
N GLY A 56 5.24 12.88 30.67
CA GLY A 56 6.48 12.84 29.88
C GLY A 56 6.61 11.55 29.04
N VAL A 57 6.28 10.40 29.65
CA VAL A 57 6.31 9.10 28.99
C VAL A 57 5.29 9.01 27.83
N ILE A 58 4.07 9.44 28.11
CA ILE A 58 2.99 9.47 27.10
C ILE A 58 3.39 10.38 25.93
N ILE A 59 3.91 11.57 26.22
CA ILE A 59 4.36 12.51 25.19
C ILE A 59 5.48 11.89 24.34
N THR A 60 6.47 11.24 24.97
CA THR A 60 7.57 10.58 24.26
C THR A 60 7.05 9.47 23.34
N PHE A 61 6.13 8.66 23.82
CA PHE A 61 5.49 7.60 23.02
C PHE A 61 4.76 8.18 21.81
N TYR A 62 3.96 9.22 22.01
CA TYR A 62 3.26 9.90 20.90
C TYR A 62 4.22 10.50 19.87
N LEU A 63 5.29 11.15 20.30
CA LEU A 63 6.28 11.73 19.40
C LEU A 63 6.97 10.66 18.55
N LEU A 64 7.34 9.53 19.16
CA LEU A 64 7.95 8.40 18.46
C LEU A 64 6.97 7.73 17.47
N PHE A 65 5.72 7.54 17.90
CA PHE A 65 4.68 7.02 17.02
C PHE A 65 4.46 7.94 15.81
N LEU A 66 4.41 9.25 16.04
CA LEU A 66 4.26 10.26 14.99
C LEU A 66 5.44 10.28 14.03
N LEU A 67 6.66 10.11 14.56
CA LEU A 67 7.89 10.02 13.76
C LEU A 67 7.88 8.74 12.89
N LEU A 68 7.53 7.60 13.44
CA LEU A 68 7.44 6.34 12.69
C LEU A 68 6.32 6.39 11.65
N PHE A 69 5.18 6.97 12.00
CA PHE A 69 4.07 7.18 11.07
C PHE A 69 4.46 8.10 9.92
N SER A 70 5.12 9.21 10.21
CA SER A 70 5.60 10.16 9.18
C SER A 70 6.65 9.52 8.26
N ALA A 71 7.57 8.70 8.80
CA ALA A 71 8.55 7.96 8.02
C ALA A 71 7.86 6.93 7.10
N SER A 72 6.85 6.23 7.60
CA SER A 72 6.04 5.31 6.80
C SER A 72 5.32 6.01 5.66
N CYS A 73 4.68 7.14 5.94
CA CYS A 73 4.06 7.99 4.91
C CYS A 73 5.09 8.47 3.87
N ALA A 74 6.29 8.87 4.31
CA ALA A 74 7.35 9.31 3.41
C ALA A 74 7.81 8.18 2.45
N VAL A 75 7.91 6.94 2.92
CA VAL A 75 8.22 5.77 2.07
C VAL A 75 7.14 5.55 1.02
N PHE A 76 5.86 5.60 1.38
CA PHE A 76 4.75 5.47 0.43
C PHE A 76 4.70 6.60 -0.59
N LEU A 77 4.86 7.85 -0.14
CA LEU A 77 4.88 9.01 -1.02
C LEU A 77 6.07 8.95 -2.00
N SER A 78 7.26 8.59 -1.51
CA SER A 78 8.44 8.46 -2.37
C SER A 78 8.25 7.35 -3.41
N ASN A 79 7.69 6.19 -3.03
CA ASN A 79 7.37 5.12 -3.96
C ASN A 79 6.40 5.61 -5.06
N THR A 80 5.31 6.27 -4.67
CA THR A 80 4.31 6.81 -5.61
C THR A 80 4.92 7.83 -6.57
N ILE A 81 5.73 8.77 -6.05
CA ILE A 81 6.42 9.78 -6.88
C ILE A 81 7.38 9.12 -7.88
N ILE A 82 8.13 8.10 -7.44
CA ILE A 82 9.06 7.37 -8.31
C ILE A 82 8.29 6.66 -9.43
N ILE A 83 7.19 6.00 -9.12
CA ILE A 83 6.33 5.30 -10.10
C ILE A 83 5.77 6.28 -11.14
N ILE A 84 5.20 7.41 -10.69
CA ILE A 84 4.64 8.46 -11.55
C ILE A 84 5.71 9.06 -12.45
N ARG A 85 6.83 9.52 -11.85
CA ARG A 85 7.94 10.17 -12.56
C ARG A 85 8.53 9.25 -13.62
N ARG A 86 8.69 7.98 -13.30
CA ARG A 86 9.29 7.00 -14.17
C ARG A 86 8.38 6.66 -15.35
N PHE A 87 7.08 6.44 -15.10
CA PHE A 87 6.13 6.21 -16.17
C PHE A 87 6.07 7.40 -17.11
N TYR A 88 5.95 8.62 -16.57
CA TYR A 88 5.92 9.83 -17.37
C TYR A 88 7.18 9.99 -18.23
N LYS A 89 8.37 9.87 -17.62
CA LYS A 89 9.65 10.11 -18.29
C LYS A 89 9.94 9.08 -19.39
N ASN A 90 9.61 7.82 -19.13
CA ASN A 90 9.94 6.71 -20.02
C ASN A 90 8.91 6.46 -21.13
N VAL A 91 7.66 6.90 -20.94
CA VAL A 91 6.60 6.68 -21.95
C VAL A 91 6.33 7.96 -22.76
N PHE A 92 6.27 9.12 -22.09
CA PHE A 92 5.87 10.39 -22.71
C PHE A 92 6.99 11.44 -22.74
N GLY A 93 8.09 11.22 -21.99
CA GLY A 93 9.22 12.14 -21.92
C GLY A 93 10.28 11.87 -22.99
N ARG A 94 11.43 12.56 -22.86
CA ARG A 94 12.56 12.43 -23.82
C ARG A 94 13.08 11.00 -23.96
N GLU A 95 13.04 10.19 -22.91
CA GLU A 95 13.42 8.77 -22.95
C GLU A 95 12.37 7.91 -23.67
N GLY A 96 11.15 8.40 -23.81
CA GLY A 96 10.08 7.73 -24.55
C GLY A 96 10.48 7.47 -26.00
N TYR A 97 11.14 8.43 -26.67
CA TYR A 97 11.61 8.24 -28.05
C TYR A 97 12.48 6.97 -28.18
N LEU A 98 13.44 6.79 -27.26
CA LEU A 98 14.30 5.60 -27.26
C LEU A 98 13.51 4.32 -26.94
N THR A 99 12.52 4.40 -26.08
CA THR A 99 11.68 3.25 -25.69
C THR A 99 10.83 2.78 -26.88
N TRP A 100 10.36 3.70 -27.71
CA TRP A 100 9.51 3.40 -28.87
C TRP A 100 10.29 2.99 -30.13
N THR A 101 11.60 3.25 -30.20
CA THR A 101 12.46 2.73 -31.28
C THR A 101 12.89 1.28 -31.05
N LEU A 102 12.65 0.72 -29.85
CA LEU A 102 12.93 -0.68 -29.58
C LEU A 102 11.93 -1.60 -30.33
N PRO A 103 12.39 -2.75 -30.86
CA PRO A 103 11.53 -3.71 -31.54
C PRO A 103 10.71 -4.53 -30.53
N VAL A 104 9.82 -3.84 -29.79
CA VAL A 104 8.93 -4.41 -28.75
C VAL A 104 7.52 -3.87 -28.92
N THR A 105 6.53 -4.68 -28.57
CA THR A 105 5.13 -4.26 -28.66
C THR A 105 4.76 -3.27 -27.54
N PRO A 106 3.78 -2.37 -27.76
CA PRO A 106 3.29 -1.44 -26.73
C PRO A 106 2.83 -2.16 -25.45
N HIS A 107 2.24 -3.34 -25.58
CA HIS A 107 1.87 -4.19 -24.43
C HIS A 107 3.08 -4.59 -23.59
N GLN A 108 4.19 -5.00 -24.21
CA GLN A 108 5.39 -5.40 -23.48
C GLN A 108 6.01 -4.23 -22.72
N ILE A 109 5.97 -3.03 -23.28
CA ILE A 109 6.46 -1.82 -22.62
C ILE A 109 5.59 -1.51 -21.40
N LEU A 110 4.27 -1.45 -21.58
CA LEU A 110 3.34 -1.14 -20.51
C LEU A 110 3.41 -2.18 -19.37
N LEU A 111 3.45 -3.46 -19.75
CA LEU A 111 3.52 -4.57 -18.77
C LEU A 111 4.85 -4.58 -17.99
N SER A 112 5.99 -4.27 -18.63
CA SER A 112 7.28 -4.21 -17.94
C SER A 112 7.31 -3.09 -16.88
N LYS A 113 6.71 -1.93 -17.18
CA LYS A 113 6.60 -0.81 -16.25
C LYS A 113 5.66 -1.13 -15.09
N LEU A 114 4.50 -1.71 -15.41
CA LEU A 114 3.53 -2.14 -14.41
C LEU A 114 4.13 -3.17 -13.45
N LEU A 115 4.79 -4.21 -13.99
CA LEU A 115 5.39 -5.26 -13.17
C LEU A 115 6.53 -4.72 -12.28
N SER A 116 7.38 -3.84 -12.82
CA SER A 116 8.44 -3.19 -12.04
C SER A 116 7.86 -2.35 -10.89
N ALA A 117 6.83 -1.54 -11.14
CA ALA A 117 6.15 -0.76 -10.13
C ALA A 117 5.48 -1.63 -9.08
N PHE A 118 4.82 -2.72 -9.50
CA PHE A 118 4.18 -3.68 -8.63
C PHE A 118 5.16 -4.33 -7.67
N VAL A 119 6.29 -4.85 -8.17
CA VAL A 119 7.32 -5.48 -7.33
C VAL A 119 7.91 -4.49 -6.31
N TRP A 120 8.20 -3.25 -6.69
CA TRP A 120 8.69 -2.24 -5.76
C TRP A 120 7.66 -1.86 -4.70
N THR A 121 6.39 -1.78 -5.06
CA THR A 121 5.31 -1.52 -4.09
C THR A 121 5.14 -2.68 -3.12
N LEU A 122 5.23 -3.93 -3.58
CA LEU A 122 5.25 -5.11 -2.71
C LEU A 122 6.43 -5.10 -1.74
N LEU A 123 7.62 -4.74 -2.21
CA LEU A 123 8.80 -4.61 -1.34
C LEU A 123 8.62 -3.51 -0.30
N CYS A 124 7.99 -2.39 -0.64
CA CYS A 124 7.64 -1.34 0.34
C CYS A 124 6.68 -1.89 1.41
N MET A 125 5.62 -2.61 1.01
CA MET A 125 4.67 -3.22 1.95
C MET A 125 5.34 -4.27 2.84
N LEU A 126 6.19 -5.12 2.26
CA LEU A 126 6.97 -6.11 3.00
C LEU A 126 7.89 -5.44 4.03
N THR A 127 8.56 -4.36 3.66
CA THR A 127 9.43 -3.62 4.58
C THR A 127 8.65 -3.02 5.74
N MET A 128 7.44 -2.51 5.50
CA MET A 128 6.56 -2.02 6.57
C MET A 128 6.09 -3.15 7.48
N PHE A 129 5.75 -4.30 6.93
CA PHE A 129 5.40 -5.46 7.72
C PHE A 129 6.57 -5.93 8.61
N ILE A 130 7.77 -6.04 8.03
CA ILE A 130 9.00 -6.37 8.79
C ILE A 130 9.28 -5.31 9.86
N SER A 131 9.09 -4.03 9.56
CA SER A 131 9.22 -2.93 10.53
C SER A 131 8.30 -3.12 11.74
N GLY A 132 7.04 -3.50 11.51
CA GLY A 132 6.10 -3.87 12.58
C GLY A 132 6.58 -5.07 13.40
N LEU A 133 7.01 -6.15 12.73
CA LEU A 133 7.55 -7.33 13.41
C LEU A 133 8.78 -7.01 14.25
N VAL A 134 9.67 -6.14 13.78
CA VAL A 134 10.85 -5.69 14.54
C VAL A 134 10.44 -4.92 15.81
N ILE A 135 9.47 -4.02 15.71
CA ILE A 135 8.96 -3.27 16.87
C ILE A 135 8.39 -4.22 17.91
N PHE A 136 7.47 -5.11 17.51
CA PHE A 136 6.85 -6.08 18.40
C PHE A 136 7.87 -7.08 18.93
N GLY A 137 8.76 -7.59 18.10
CA GLY A 137 9.79 -8.56 18.49
C GLY A 137 10.79 -8.04 19.52
N ILE A 138 11.03 -6.72 19.57
CA ILE A 138 11.88 -6.07 20.57
C ILE A 138 11.07 -5.66 21.81
N ALA A 139 9.88 -5.09 21.62
CA ALA A 139 9.08 -4.53 22.70
C ALA A 139 8.49 -5.63 23.62
N LEU A 140 7.96 -6.73 23.05
CA LEU A 140 7.26 -7.76 23.81
C LEU A 140 8.13 -8.48 24.85
N PRO A 141 9.35 -8.97 24.53
CA PRO A 141 10.23 -9.55 25.53
C PRO A 141 10.66 -8.56 26.64
N LEU A 142 10.79 -7.28 26.28
CA LEU A 142 11.12 -6.24 27.25
C LEU A 142 9.98 -5.96 28.24
N VAL A 143 8.74 -6.20 27.83
CA VAL A 143 7.54 -6.08 28.68
C VAL A 143 7.33 -7.33 29.51
N GLY A 144 7.93 -8.47 29.15
CA GLY A 144 7.84 -9.74 29.88
C GLY A 144 6.92 -10.79 29.22
N TYR A 145 6.42 -10.52 28.01
CA TYR A 145 5.66 -11.53 27.27
C TYR A 145 6.59 -12.51 26.54
N SER A 146 6.25 -13.81 26.60
CA SER A 146 6.96 -14.82 25.82
C SER A 146 6.41 -14.95 24.40
N PHE A 147 7.28 -15.28 23.44
CA PHE A 147 6.83 -15.56 22.08
C PHE A 147 5.85 -16.73 22.00
N ASP A 148 5.99 -17.71 22.88
CA ASP A 148 5.11 -18.89 22.93
C ASP A 148 3.66 -18.52 23.24
N GLU A 149 3.43 -17.54 24.11
CA GLU A 149 2.09 -17.04 24.42
C GLU A 149 1.44 -16.38 23.20
N ILE A 150 2.23 -15.63 22.43
CA ILE A 150 1.75 -14.95 21.21
C ILE A 150 1.40 -15.97 20.14
N PHE A 151 2.27 -16.97 19.91
CA PHE A 151 2.00 -18.02 18.95
C PHE A 151 0.77 -18.87 19.32
N LYS A 152 0.56 -19.13 20.61
CA LYS A 152 -0.67 -19.79 21.09
C LYS A 152 -1.90 -18.94 20.79
N PHE A 153 -1.87 -17.64 21.11
CA PHE A 153 -2.98 -16.73 20.84
C PHE A 153 -3.30 -16.65 19.33
N ILE A 154 -2.28 -16.56 18.48
CA ILE A 154 -2.45 -16.56 17.02
C ILE A 154 -3.05 -17.88 16.53
N GLY A 155 -2.64 -19.02 17.13
CA GLY A 155 -3.15 -20.35 16.79
C GLY A 155 -4.60 -20.60 17.24
N GLU A 156 -5.10 -19.83 18.20
CA GLU A 156 -6.49 -19.90 18.67
C GLU A 156 -7.48 -19.15 17.79
N ILE A 157 -6.99 -18.29 16.86
CA ILE A 157 -7.87 -17.57 15.92
C ILE A 157 -8.35 -18.53 14.82
N PRO A 158 -9.66 -18.85 14.78
CA PRO A 158 -10.18 -19.76 13.76
C PRO A 158 -9.99 -19.17 12.36
N ASP A 159 -9.66 -20.02 11.42
CA ASP A 159 -9.54 -19.68 9.99
C ASP A 159 -8.63 -18.49 9.63
N LEU A 160 -7.73 -18.08 10.54
CA LEU A 160 -6.80 -16.96 10.34
C LEU A 160 -6.07 -17.06 9.00
N TRP A 161 -5.64 -18.29 8.64
CA TRP A 161 -4.90 -18.53 7.40
C TRP A 161 -5.75 -18.24 6.15
N LEU A 162 -7.01 -18.62 6.19
CA LEU A 162 -7.96 -18.36 5.11
C LEU A 162 -8.21 -16.86 4.93
N TRP A 163 -8.33 -16.12 6.04
CA TRP A 163 -8.45 -14.67 6.05
C TRP A 163 -7.23 -13.97 5.47
N ILE A 164 -6.03 -14.39 5.87
CA ILE A 164 -4.77 -13.85 5.34
C ILE A 164 -4.70 -14.04 3.81
N VAL A 165 -5.08 -15.21 3.30
CA VAL A 165 -5.06 -15.49 1.86
C VAL A 165 -6.10 -14.63 1.12
N LYS A 166 -7.35 -14.56 1.60
CA LYS A 166 -8.43 -13.78 0.98
C LYS A 166 -8.10 -12.29 0.92
N TYR A 167 -7.74 -11.70 2.06
CA TYR A 167 -7.38 -10.28 2.14
C TYR A 167 -6.05 -9.98 1.45
N GLY A 168 -5.09 -10.88 1.52
CA GLY A 168 -3.82 -10.77 0.80
C GLY A 168 -4.04 -10.69 -0.70
N PHE A 169 -4.88 -11.56 -1.26
CA PHE A 169 -5.21 -11.54 -2.67
C PHE A 169 -5.92 -10.24 -3.09
N LEU A 170 -6.91 -9.80 -2.31
CA LEU A 170 -7.59 -8.52 -2.54
C LEU A 170 -6.60 -7.34 -2.52
N ASN A 171 -5.67 -7.34 -1.58
CA ASN A 171 -4.64 -6.30 -1.46
C ASN A 171 -3.72 -6.26 -2.69
N LEU A 172 -3.32 -7.41 -3.23
CA LEU A 172 -2.54 -7.48 -4.47
C LEU A 172 -3.29 -6.85 -5.65
N LEU A 173 -4.59 -7.09 -5.78
CA LEU A 173 -5.42 -6.46 -6.82
C LEU A 173 -5.54 -4.95 -6.62
N GLN A 174 -5.69 -4.49 -5.37
CA GLN A 174 -5.75 -3.06 -5.04
C GLN A 174 -4.44 -2.33 -5.37
N ILE A 175 -3.28 -2.95 -5.11
CA ILE A 175 -1.98 -2.40 -5.50
C ILE A 175 -1.91 -2.24 -7.02
N LEU A 176 -2.32 -3.28 -7.76
CA LEU A 176 -2.28 -3.27 -9.22
C LEU A 176 -3.20 -2.18 -9.81
N SER A 177 -4.43 -2.10 -9.32
CA SER A 177 -5.40 -1.08 -9.73
C SER A 177 -4.93 0.33 -9.37
N GLY A 178 -4.29 0.51 -8.21
CA GLY A 178 -3.73 1.79 -7.78
C GLY A 178 -2.60 2.29 -8.68
N ILE A 179 -1.69 1.41 -9.10
CA ILE A 179 -0.63 1.75 -10.05
C ILE A 179 -1.24 2.14 -11.41
N LEU A 180 -2.18 1.35 -11.90
CA LEU A 180 -2.87 1.63 -13.17
C LEU A 180 -3.67 2.94 -13.12
N PHE A 181 -4.25 3.29 -11.99
CA PHE A 181 -4.90 4.57 -11.78
C PHE A 181 -3.95 5.76 -12.03
N PHE A 182 -2.74 5.73 -11.46
CA PHE A 182 -1.75 6.79 -11.72
C PHE A 182 -1.32 6.81 -13.19
N TYR A 183 -1.14 5.65 -13.81
CA TYR A 183 -0.81 5.57 -15.22
C TYR A 183 -1.92 6.13 -16.11
N LEU A 184 -3.18 5.85 -15.76
CA LEU A 184 -4.35 6.39 -16.45
C LEU A 184 -4.41 7.92 -16.34
N ALA A 185 -4.28 8.46 -15.12
CA ALA A 185 -4.31 9.91 -14.88
C ALA A 185 -3.24 10.63 -15.71
N ILE A 186 -2.02 10.10 -15.77
CA ILE A 186 -0.93 10.64 -16.58
C ILE A 186 -1.28 10.55 -18.08
N SER A 187 -1.76 9.40 -18.54
CA SER A 187 -2.06 9.17 -19.95
C SER A 187 -3.18 10.08 -20.45
N VAL A 188 -4.23 10.29 -19.66
CA VAL A 188 -5.31 11.23 -19.97
C VAL A 188 -4.79 12.67 -19.99
N GLY A 189 -3.94 13.07 -19.06
CA GLY A 189 -3.32 14.40 -19.05
C GLY A 189 -2.53 14.70 -20.30
N GLN A 190 -1.93 13.68 -20.94
CA GLN A 190 -1.19 13.85 -22.22
C GLN A 190 -2.09 14.09 -23.45
N LEU A 191 -3.41 13.88 -23.33
CA LEU A 191 -4.35 14.21 -24.43
C LEU A 191 -4.45 15.72 -24.66
N PHE A 192 -4.10 16.54 -23.68
CA PHE A 192 -4.17 17.99 -23.75
C PHE A 192 -2.85 18.60 -24.22
N LYS A 193 -2.92 19.59 -25.13
CA LYS A 193 -1.73 20.29 -25.63
C LYS A 193 -1.14 21.28 -24.62
N LYS A 194 -2.00 21.91 -23.80
CA LYS A 194 -1.63 22.95 -22.83
C LYS A 194 -1.81 22.40 -21.39
N ASN A 195 -0.88 22.72 -20.51
CA ASN A 195 -0.93 22.38 -19.07
C ASN A 195 -1.13 20.87 -18.78
N ARG A 196 -0.39 20.00 -19.46
CA ARG A 196 -0.49 18.53 -19.39
C ARG A 196 -0.47 17.99 -17.96
N ILE A 197 0.39 18.53 -17.09
CA ILE A 197 0.51 18.08 -15.69
C ILE A 197 -0.73 18.47 -14.89
N MET A 198 -1.20 19.72 -15.03
CA MET A 198 -2.40 20.19 -14.34
C MET A 198 -3.65 19.39 -14.75
N MET A 199 -3.77 19.06 -16.04
CA MET A 199 -4.85 18.23 -16.54
C MET A 199 -4.76 16.78 -16.02
N ALA A 200 -3.57 16.21 -15.90
CA ALA A 200 -3.38 14.89 -15.30
C ALA A 200 -3.86 14.85 -13.84
N VAL A 201 -3.54 15.89 -13.06
CA VAL A 201 -3.99 16.01 -11.65
C VAL A 201 -5.51 16.19 -11.59
N LEU A 202 -6.09 17.06 -12.41
CA LEU A 202 -7.52 17.34 -12.43
C LEU A 202 -8.33 16.08 -12.81
N PHE A 203 -7.96 15.42 -13.91
CA PHE A 203 -8.64 14.18 -14.31
C PHE A 203 -8.38 13.03 -13.33
N GLY A 204 -7.18 12.96 -12.74
CA GLY A 204 -6.90 12.02 -11.67
C GLY A 204 -7.85 12.22 -10.49
N PHE A 205 -8.05 13.46 -10.06
CA PHE A 205 -8.99 13.79 -8.99
C PHE A 205 -10.45 13.44 -9.37
N LEU A 206 -10.89 13.77 -10.59
CA LEU A 206 -12.22 13.42 -11.08
C LEU A 206 -12.45 11.89 -11.10
N ILE A 207 -11.50 11.14 -11.64
CA ILE A 207 -11.58 9.67 -11.67
C ILE A 207 -11.63 9.13 -10.24
N TRP A 208 -10.79 9.66 -9.35
CA TRP A 208 -10.77 9.25 -7.95
C TRP A 208 -12.11 9.53 -7.24
N THR A 209 -12.71 10.71 -7.43
CA THR A 209 -14.03 11.03 -6.84
C THR A 209 -15.14 10.12 -7.37
N VAL A 210 -15.16 9.83 -8.67
CA VAL A 210 -16.13 8.90 -9.25
C VAL A 210 -15.95 7.50 -8.66
N LEU A 211 -14.72 7.01 -8.55
CA LEU A 211 -14.43 5.69 -7.96
C LEU A 211 -14.78 5.66 -6.46
N ALA A 212 -14.53 6.75 -5.74
CA ALA A 212 -14.90 6.87 -4.33
C ALA A 212 -16.42 6.79 -4.15
N VAL A 213 -17.18 7.53 -4.95
CA VAL A 213 -18.65 7.44 -4.92
C VAL A 213 -19.14 6.04 -5.28
N LEU A 214 -18.58 5.42 -6.34
CA LEU A 214 -18.92 4.05 -6.71
C LEU A 214 -18.57 3.05 -5.59
N SER A 215 -17.46 3.26 -4.89
CA SER A 215 -17.06 2.40 -3.77
C SER A 215 -17.97 2.54 -2.55
N LEU A 216 -18.61 3.70 -2.35
CA LEU A 216 -19.62 3.91 -1.31
C LEU A 216 -20.95 3.20 -1.62
N LEU A 217 -21.27 3.00 -2.90
CA LEU A 217 -22.45 2.24 -3.33
C LEU A 217 -22.27 0.73 -3.20
N LEU A 218 -21.02 0.26 -3.07
CA LEU A 218 -20.73 -1.15 -2.82
C LEU A 218 -20.92 -1.43 -1.33
N PRO A 219 -21.52 -2.57 -0.97
CA PRO A 219 -21.62 -2.96 0.41
C PRO A 219 -20.22 -3.04 1.02
N SER A 220 -19.98 -2.24 2.06
CA SER A 220 -18.76 -2.32 2.85
C SER A 220 -19.01 -3.23 4.04
N SER A 221 -18.06 -4.09 4.34
CA SER A 221 -18.12 -4.98 5.51
C SER A 221 -18.32 -4.23 6.85
N PHE A 222 -18.09 -2.90 6.84
CA PHE A 222 -18.18 -2.06 8.03
C PHE A 222 -19.48 -1.26 8.15
N ASP A 223 -20.13 -0.87 7.03
CA ASP A 223 -21.15 0.17 7.07
C ASP A 223 -22.58 -0.33 7.30
N SER A 224 -22.91 -1.53 6.89
CA SER A 224 -24.31 -1.96 6.94
C SER A 224 -24.66 -2.88 8.11
N TYR A 225 -23.69 -3.58 8.67
CA TYR A 225 -23.96 -4.59 9.71
C TYR A 225 -22.95 -4.61 10.86
N GLY A 226 -21.76 -4.06 10.71
CA GLY A 226 -20.73 -4.07 11.75
C GLY A 226 -21.07 -3.22 12.98
N LEU A 227 -21.81 -2.12 12.79
CA LEU A 227 -22.33 -1.30 13.90
C LEU A 227 -23.66 -1.84 14.45
N LEU A 228 -24.50 -2.44 13.60
CA LEU A 228 -25.79 -3.01 14.00
C LEU A 228 -25.63 -4.39 14.63
N SER A 229 -24.67 -5.20 14.18
CA SER A 229 -24.41 -6.53 14.77
C SER A 229 -23.71 -6.49 16.12
N LEU A 230 -23.06 -5.39 16.48
CA LEU A 230 -22.60 -5.16 17.86
C LEU A 230 -23.80 -4.93 18.82
N TYR A 231 -24.99 -4.60 18.28
CA TYR A 231 -26.21 -4.39 19.05
C TYR A 231 -27.14 -5.61 19.03
N ASP A 232 -27.07 -6.48 18.02
CA ASP A 232 -27.94 -7.65 17.88
C ASP A 232 -27.14 -8.94 18.08
N TYR A 233 -27.25 -9.54 19.26
CA TYR A 233 -26.63 -10.80 19.69
C TYR A 233 -27.15 -12.06 18.95
N SER A 234 -27.81 -11.91 17.80
CA SER A 234 -28.59 -12.99 17.16
C SER A 234 -27.98 -13.63 15.91
N TYR A 235 -26.84 -13.14 15.41
CA TYR A 235 -26.20 -13.77 14.25
C TYR A 235 -25.31 -14.96 14.66
N SER A 236 -25.49 -16.10 13.98
CA SER A 236 -24.57 -17.22 14.13
C SER A 236 -23.22 -16.86 13.47
N SER A 237 -22.12 -17.37 14.02
CA SER A 237 -20.78 -17.15 13.45
C SER A 237 -20.68 -17.52 11.97
N SER A 238 -21.42 -18.56 11.53
CA SER A 238 -21.46 -19.01 10.14
C SER A 238 -22.16 -18.04 9.18
N GLU A 239 -23.21 -17.35 9.61
CA GLU A 239 -23.90 -16.36 8.78
C GLU A 239 -23.03 -15.10 8.60
N PHE A 240 -22.32 -14.68 9.64
CA PHE A 240 -21.38 -13.58 9.57
C PHE A 240 -20.21 -13.86 8.60
N GLU A 241 -19.66 -15.07 8.62
CA GLU A 241 -18.61 -15.50 7.69
C GLU A 241 -19.09 -15.50 6.23
N GLN A 242 -20.27 -16.03 5.95
CA GLN A 242 -20.85 -16.03 4.61
C GLN A 242 -21.08 -14.61 4.06
N MET A 243 -21.52 -13.69 4.90
CA MET A 243 -21.66 -12.27 4.53
C MET A 243 -20.31 -11.64 4.19
N LEU A 244 -19.29 -11.85 5.03
CA LEU A 244 -17.95 -11.32 4.77
C LEU A 244 -17.35 -11.87 3.47
N ASP A 245 -17.57 -13.14 3.17
CA ASP A 245 -17.13 -13.75 1.92
C ASP A 245 -17.81 -13.13 0.70
N GLY A 246 -19.12 -12.86 0.79
CA GLY A 246 -19.85 -12.14 -0.25
C GLY A 246 -19.26 -10.74 -0.53
N PHE A 247 -18.91 -10.00 0.51
CA PHE A 247 -18.28 -8.68 0.38
C PHE A 247 -16.91 -8.75 -0.29
N ILE A 248 -16.09 -9.72 0.08
CA ILE A 248 -14.76 -9.90 -0.50
C ILE A 248 -14.87 -10.20 -2.00
N ILE A 249 -15.80 -11.06 -2.40
CA ILE A 249 -16.03 -11.39 -3.80
C ILE A 249 -16.45 -10.17 -4.61
N ILE A 250 -17.41 -9.38 -4.12
CA ILE A 250 -17.84 -8.14 -4.79
C ILE A 250 -16.67 -7.17 -4.96
N ARG A 251 -15.84 -7.00 -3.92
CA ARG A 251 -14.63 -6.18 -3.97
C ARG A 251 -13.62 -6.70 -4.98
N ILE A 252 -13.38 -7.99 -5.04
CA ILE A 252 -12.49 -8.61 -6.04
C ILE A 252 -12.98 -8.32 -7.45
N VAL A 253 -14.27 -8.53 -7.72
CA VAL A 253 -14.86 -8.24 -9.04
C VAL A 253 -14.71 -6.76 -9.40
N PHE A 254 -14.97 -5.86 -8.47
CA PHE A 254 -14.80 -4.42 -8.69
C PHE A 254 -13.35 -4.04 -9.00
N GLU A 255 -12.37 -4.61 -8.28
CA GLU A 255 -10.94 -4.38 -8.56
C GLU A 255 -10.54 -4.92 -9.94
N LEU A 256 -11.03 -6.09 -10.33
CA LEU A 256 -10.78 -6.65 -11.66
C LEU A 256 -11.35 -5.76 -12.77
N VAL A 257 -12.58 -5.27 -12.62
CA VAL A 257 -13.19 -4.33 -13.58
C VAL A 257 -12.36 -3.06 -13.73
N LYS A 258 -11.85 -2.49 -12.62
CA LYS A 258 -10.95 -1.33 -12.64
C LYS A 258 -9.64 -1.64 -13.38
N ILE A 259 -9.01 -2.79 -13.08
CA ILE A 259 -7.74 -3.19 -13.71
C ILE A 259 -7.91 -3.30 -15.23
N PHE A 260 -8.93 -4.01 -15.69
CA PHE A 260 -9.18 -4.19 -17.12
C PHE A 260 -9.55 -2.86 -17.81
N GLY A 261 -10.43 -2.06 -17.20
CA GLY A 261 -10.85 -0.76 -17.73
C GLY A 261 -9.68 0.23 -17.84
N PHE A 262 -8.87 0.34 -16.79
CA PHE A 262 -7.70 1.23 -16.80
C PHE A 262 -6.65 0.76 -17.81
N TYR A 263 -6.31 -0.52 -17.81
CA TYR A 263 -5.33 -1.08 -18.71
C TYR A 263 -5.72 -0.85 -20.20
N PHE A 264 -6.97 -1.16 -20.54
CA PHE A 264 -7.47 -0.98 -21.90
C PHE A 264 -7.46 0.49 -22.33
N THR A 265 -7.88 1.40 -21.45
CA THR A 265 -7.88 2.86 -21.72
C THR A 265 -6.46 3.37 -21.89
N ILE A 266 -5.51 2.99 -21.04
CA ILE A 266 -4.10 3.38 -21.17
C ILE A 266 -3.53 2.87 -22.50
N TYR A 267 -3.80 1.61 -22.83
CA TYR A 267 -3.31 0.99 -24.04
C TYR A 267 -3.82 1.72 -25.31
N THR A 268 -5.10 2.06 -25.36
CA THR A 268 -5.70 2.78 -26.49
C THR A 268 -5.13 4.19 -26.64
N ILE A 269 -4.93 4.91 -25.53
CA ILE A 269 -4.31 6.24 -25.54
C ILE A 269 -2.87 6.16 -26.05
N VAL A 270 -2.09 5.23 -25.51
CA VAL A 270 -0.68 5.06 -25.87
C VAL A 270 -0.53 4.67 -27.35
N LYS A 271 -1.35 3.73 -27.84
CA LYS A 271 -1.33 3.29 -29.24
C LYS A 271 -1.70 4.41 -30.22
N ASN A 272 -2.79 5.14 -29.93
CA ASN A 272 -3.33 6.13 -30.87
C ASN A 272 -2.52 7.45 -30.91
N LYS A 273 -1.89 7.86 -29.80
CA LYS A 273 -1.12 9.12 -29.77
C LYS A 273 0.28 9.01 -30.34
N LEU A 274 0.87 7.83 -30.34
CA LEU A 274 2.20 7.60 -30.88
C LEU A 274 2.22 7.51 -32.42
N HIS A 275 1.07 7.30 -33.04
CA HIS A 275 0.93 7.38 -34.49
C HIS A 275 0.74 8.82 -35.03
N LEU A 276 0.62 9.82 -34.13
CA LEU A 276 0.35 11.22 -34.48
C LEU A 276 1.55 12.18 -34.24
N GLN A 277 2.71 11.68 -33.89
CA GLN A 277 3.98 12.40 -33.76
C GLN A 277 5.08 11.70 -34.53
#